data_62fe001527821969017ca0722244c3e6
#
_entry.id   62fe001527821969017ca0722244c3e6
#
_cell.length_a   1.000
_cell.length_b   1.000
_cell.length_c   1.000
_cell.angle_alpha   90.00
_cell.angle_beta   90.00
_cell.angle_gamma   90.00
#
_symmetry.space_group_name_H-M   'P 1'
#
loop_
_entity.id
_entity.type
_entity.pdbx_description
1 polymer ?
#
loop_
_entity_poly.entity_id
_entity_poly.type
_entity_poly.pdbx_seq_one_letter_code
_entity_poly.pdbx_strand_id
1 'polypeptide(L)'
;MSQSAEQFNPDFQPTGIEGGVDTNLLPWIAIEAVDGMSIKTMRASGETGAFSVIIKLDSGTTMPAAVYLSGMDMLLLSGRIRYTQGEQVSLLNPGTWGYISANSKVAGIHAETESELLVNFYGAVAFLDRQHAVSTILTSLDIMRKALEHGVALVPSTLAGC
;
A
#
# COMPACT_ATOMS: atom_id res chain seq x y z
N MET A 1 4.57 17.49 -23.88
CA MET A 1 3.29 16.93 -24.36
C MET A 1 2.49 16.50 -23.14
N SER A 2 1.39 17.13 -22.87
CA SER A 2 0.47 16.66 -21.84
C SER A 2 -0.10 15.32 -22.32
N GLN A 3 0.28 14.24 -21.69
CA GLN A 3 -0.51 13.03 -21.79
C GLN A 3 -1.83 13.33 -21.11
N SER A 4 -2.82 13.52 -21.95
CA SER A 4 -4.13 14.00 -21.59
C SER A 4 -4.79 13.11 -20.53
N ALA A 5 -5.73 13.69 -19.83
CA ALA A 5 -6.70 13.04 -18.97
C ALA A 5 -7.37 11.79 -19.57
N GLU A 6 -7.16 11.50 -20.85
CA GLU A 6 -7.65 10.31 -21.55
C GLU A 6 -7.12 8.97 -21.02
N GLN A 7 -6.03 8.99 -20.23
CA GLN A 7 -5.48 7.79 -19.59
C GLN A 7 -6.11 7.50 -18.22
N PHE A 8 -6.89 8.40 -17.68
CA PHE A 8 -7.63 8.16 -16.45
C PHE A 8 -8.97 7.49 -16.76
N ASN A 9 -9.35 6.54 -15.91
CA ASN A 9 -10.68 6.00 -15.95
C ASN A 9 -11.68 7.16 -15.77
N PRO A 10 -12.63 7.36 -16.70
CA PRO A 10 -13.61 8.45 -16.58
C PRO A 10 -14.46 8.36 -15.32
N ASP A 11 -14.54 7.18 -14.68
CA ASP A 11 -15.23 7.00 -13.40
C ASP A 11 -14.41 7.54 -12.21
N PHE A 12 -13.12 7.77 -12.41
CA PHE A 12 -12.23 8.34 -11.40
C PHE A 12 -11.87 9.77 -11.83
N GLN A 13 -12.68 10.72 -11.41
CA GLN A 13 -12.49 12.12 -11.78
C GLN A 13 -11.13 12.62 -11.25
N PRO A 14 -10.27 13.15 -12.12
CA PRO A 14 -9.03 13.77 -11.65
C PRO A 14 -9.36 14.98 -10.77
N THR A 15 -8.54 15.20 -9.76
CA THR A 15 -8.70 16.31 -8.79
C THR A 15 -8.32 17.69 -9.34
N GLY A 16 -8.13 17.81 -10.65
CA GLY A 16 -7.60 19.02 -11.30
C GLY A 16 -6.06 19.12 -11.23
N ILE A 17 -5.40 18.12 -10.68
CA ILE A 17 -3.96 17.96 -10.65
C ILE A 17 -3.57 16.88 -11.64
N GLU A 18 -2.62 17.16 -12.54
CA GLU A 18 -2.10 16.15 -13.44
C GLU A 18 -1.55 14.96 -12.64
N GLY A 19 -2.04 13.75 -12.95
CA GLY A 19 -1.71 12.54 -12.19
C GLY A 19 -2.44 12.40 -10.85
N GLY A 20 -3.41 13.27 -10.54
CA GLY A 20 -4.23 13.15 -9.33
C GLY A 20 -5.40 12.19 -9.50
N VAL A 21 -5.87 11.65 -8.39
CA VAL A 21 -7.07 10.81 -8.30
C VAL A 21 -7.84 11.11 -7.02
N ASP A 22 -9.16 11.10 -7.10
CA ASP A 22 -10.00 11.16 -5.90
C ASP A 22 -10.07 9.74 -5.29
N THR A 23 -9.41 9.57 -4.16
CA THR A 23 -9.34 8.27 -3.48
C THR A 23 -10.69 7.77 -2.96
N ASN A 24 -11.68 8.66 -2.79
CA ASN A 24 -13.03 8.26 -2.41
C ASN A 24 -13.72 7.44 -3.50
N LEU A 25 -13.30 7.59 -4.75
CA LEU A 25 -13.85 6.85 -5.89
C LEU A 25 -13.14 5.51 -6.13
N LEU A 26 -12.02 5.26 -5.46
CA LEU A 26 -11.28 4.01 -5.62
C LEU A 26 -11.95 2.88 -4.82
N PRO A 27 -12.08 1.68 -5.41
CA PRO A 27 -12.61 0.53 -4.69
C PRO A 27 -11.59 -0.02 -3.70
N TRP A 28 -12.09 -0.58 -2.60
CA TRP A 28 -11.29 -1.42 -1.70
C TRP A 28 -11.11 -2.80 -2.34
N ILE A 29 -9.87 -3.24 -2.45
CA ILE A 29 -9.50 -4.53 -3.02
C ILE A 29 -8.84 -5.37 -1.92
N ALA A 30 -9.40 -6.53 -1.63
CA ALA A 30 -8.86 -7.44 -0.62
C ALA A 30 -7.50 -7.99 -1.04
N ILE A 31 -6.58 -8.08 -0.08
CA ILE A 31 -5.27 -8.69 -0.26
C ILE A 31 -5.28 -10.07 0.40
N GLU A 32 -5.18 -11.10 -0.40
CA GLU A 32 -5.29 -12.51 0.05
C GLU A 32 -4.19 -12.92 1.03
N ALA A 33 -3.01 -12.29 0.93
CA ALA A 33 -1.88 -12.59 1.80
C ALA A 33 -2.12 -12.23 3.27
N VAL A 34 -3.07 -11.31 3.54
CA VAL A 34 -3.38 -10.84 4.89
C VAL A 34 -4.89 -10.76 5.06
N ASP A 35 -5.43 -11.64 5.89
CA ASP A 35 -6.86 -11.60 6.25
C ASP A 35 -7.20 -10.31 7.00
N GLY A 36 -8.27 -9.64 6.57
CA GLY A 36 -8.69 -8.34 7.12
C GLY A 36 -7.97 -7.13 6.54
N MET A 37 -7.16 -7.30 5.50
CA MET A 37 -6.48 -6.20 4.81
C MET A 37 -7.08 -5.96 3.42
N SER A 38 -7.34 -4.71 3.11
CA SER A 38 -7.72 -4.25 1.78
C SER A 38 -6.97 -2.98 1.40
N ILE A 39 -6.89 -2.71 0.10
CA ILE A 39 -6.14 -1.57 -0.42
C ILE A 39 -6.97 -0.77 -1.42
N LYS A 40 -6.68 0.51 -1.50
CA LYS A 40 -6.97 1.37 -2.65
C LYS A 40 -5.66 1.66 -3.37
N THR A 41 -5.57 1.34 -4.64
CA THR A 41 -4.35 1.52 -5.41
C THR A 41 -4.37 2.85 -6.13
N MET A 42 -3.39 3.69 -5.87
CA MET A 42 -3.23 4.98 -6.54
C MET A 42 -2.21 4.89 -7.66
N ARG A 43 -1.07 4.29 -7.41
CA ARG A 43 0.03 4.19 -8.37
C ARG A 43 0.76 2.86 -8.21
N ALA A 44 1.19 2.29 -9.32
CA ALA A 44 2.16 1.20 -9.35
C ALA A 44 3.09 1.39 -10.53
N SER A 45 4.39 1.23 -10.32
CA SER A 45 5.43 1.38 -11.33
C SER A 45 6.04 0.02 -11.67
N GLY A 46 5.90 -0.40 -12.92
CA GLY A 46 6.58 -1.59 -13.43
C GLY A 46 8.07 -1.37 -13.64
N GLU A 47 8.50 -0.11 -13.75
CA GLU A 47 9.90 0.25 -13.97
C GLU A 47 10.71 0.20 -12.67
N THR A 48 10.21 0.83 -11.62
CA THR A 48 10.93 0.94 -10.35
C THR A 48 10.54 -0.11 -9.33
N GLY A 49 9.39 -0.76 -9.51
CA GLY A 49 8.79 -1.66 -8.54
C GLY A 49 8.07 -0.94 -7.39
N ALA A 50 8.02 0.39 -7.40
CA ALA A 50 7.34 1.18 -6.38
C ALA A 50 5.82 1.17 -6.58
N PHE A 51 5.08 1.26 -5.48
CA PHE A 51 3.64 1.43 -5.53
C PHE A 51 3.12 2.21 -4.31
N SER A 52 2.04 2.95 -4.53
CA SER A 52 1.40 3.78 -3.51
C SER A 52 -0.04 3.34 -3.33
N VAL A 53 -0.41 3.06 -2.10
CA VAL A 53 -1.73 2.54 -1.73
C VAL A 53 -2.23 3.20 -0.45
N ILE A 54 -3.55 3.17 -0.26
CA ILE A 54 -4.14 3.32 1.07
C ILE A 54 -4.48 1.92 1.55
N ILE A 55 -3.95 1.53 2.69
CA ILE A 55 -4.25 0.24 3.33
C ILE A 55 -5.35 0.45 4.35
N LYS A 56 -6.36 -0.40 4.34
CA LYS A 56 -7.31 -0.54 5.43
C LYS A 56 -7.07 -1.87 6.14
N LEU A 57 -6.97 -1.80 7.44
CA LEU A 57 -6.91 -2.96 8.33
C LEU A 57 -8.19 -2.99 9.16
N ASP A 58 -8.91 -4.09 9.10
CA ASP A 58 -10.06 -4.31 9.98
C ASP A 58 -9.61 -4.37 11.44
N SER A 59 -10.48 -3.99 12.35
CA SER A 59 -10.20 -4.07 13.79
C SER A 59 -9.77 -5.49 14.18
N GLY A 60 -8.65 -5.59 14.88
CA GLY A 60 -8.08 -6.87 15.31
C GLY A 60 -7.17 -7.54 14.27
N THR A 61 -7.02 -6.99 13.08
CA THR A 61 -6.11 -7.52 12.06
C THR A 61 -4.66 -7.37 12.49
N THR A 62 -3.89 -8.43 12.36
CA THR A 62 -2.44 -8.42 12.53
C THR A 62 -1.77 -8.70 11.20
N MET A 63 -0.99 -7.75 10.71
CA MET A 63 -0.12 -8.00 9.56
C MET A 63 1.02 -8.91 9.99
N PRO A 64 1.36 -9.94 9.21
CA PRO A 64 2.50 -10.79 9.51
C PRO A 64 3.81 -9.99 9.46
N ALA A 65 4.87 -10.57 10.03
CA ALA A 65 6.21 -10.03 9.85
C ALA A 65 6.55 -9.92 8.36
N ALA A 66 7.27 -8.88 7.99
CA ALA A 66 7.61 -8.63 6.59
C ALA A 66 9.00 -8.02 6.46
N VAL A 67 9.59 -8.23 5.28
CA VAL A 67 10.80 -7.52 4.83
C VAL A 67 10.41 -6.60 3.70
N TYR A 68 10.69 -5.32 3.85
CA TYR A 68 10.47 -4.30 2.82
C TYR A 68 11.76 -4.15 2.01
N LEU A 69 11.79 -4.73 0.80
CA LEU A 69 13.04 -4.91 0.04
C LEU A 69 13.70 -3.59 -0.37
N SER A 70 12.90 -2.55 -0.60
CA SER A 70 13.42 -1.22 -0.95
C SER A 70 13.00 -0.15 0.05
N GLY A 71 12.44 -0.56 1.17
CA GLY A 71 11.91 0.36 2.16
C GLY A 71 10.47 0.81 1.88
N MET A 72 9.92 1.54 2.83
CA MET A 72 8.59 2.13 2.73
C MET A 72 8.45 3.32 3.66
N ASP A 73 7.52 4.19 3.36
CA ASP A 73 7.01 5.16 4.32
C ASP A 73 5.50 5.04 4.50
N MET A 74 5.02 5.48 5.64
CA MET A 74 3.59 5.42 5.94
C MET A 74 3.13 6.65 6.73
N LEU A 75 1.87 7.00 6.54
CA LEU A 75 1.15 7.98 7.34
C LEU A 75 -0.15 7.35 7.82
N LEU A 76 -0.34 7.25 9.13
CA LEU A 76 -1.61 6.80 9.71
C LEU A 76 -2.66 7.89 9.54
N LEU A 77 -3.71 7.60 8.77
CA LEU A 77 -4.80 8.54 8.46
C LEU A 77 -5.91 8.46 9.50
N SER A 78 -6.25 7.25 9.94
CA SER A 78 -7.31 7.02 10.92
C SER A 78 -7.08 5.72 11.69
N GLY A 79 -7.74 5.58 12.81
CA GLY A 79 -7.65 4.39 13.65
C GLY A 79 -6.48 4.42 14.63
N ARG A 80 -6.07 3.25 15.08
CA ARG A 80 -5.01 3.07 16.06
C ARG A 80 -4.25 1.78 15.81
N ILE A 81 -2.93 1.90 15.67
CA ILE A 81 -2.03 0.81 15.37
C ILE A 81 -1.11 0.55 16.55
N ARG A 82 -0.98 -0.72 16.93
CA ARG A 82 0.09 -1.19 17.81
C ARG A 82 1.24 -1.69 16.95
N TYR A 83 2.38 -1.08 17.10
CA TYR A 83 3.61 -1.43 16.41
C TYR A 83 4.62 -2.00 17.39
N THR A 84 5.17 -3.16 17.08
CA THR A 84 6.15 -3.84 17.95
C THR A 84 7.49 -3.91 17.23
N GLN A 85 8.53 -3.42 17.89
CA GLN A 85 9.91 -3.52 17.43
C GLN A 85 10.78 -4.07 18.58
N GLY A 86 11.22 -5.31 18.43
CA GLY A 86 11.88 -6.01 19.53
C GLY A 86 10.97 -6.13 20.75
N GLU A 87 11.42 -5.65 21.91
CA GLU A 87 10.61 -5.60 23.13
C GLU A 87 9.79 -4.32 23.28
N GLN A 88 10.02 -3.35 22.40
CA GLN A 88 9.33 -2.06 22.44
C GLN A 88 8.00 -2.13 21.72
N VAL A 89 6.94 -1.72 22.39
CA VAL A 89 5.59 -1.57 21.85
C VAL A 89 5.22 -0.10 21.80
N SER A 90 4.81 0.35 20.65
CA SER A 90 4.34 1.74 20.44
C SER A 90 2.90 1.74 19.94
N LEU A 91 2.09 2.66 20.45
CA LEU A 91 0.76 2.93 19.94
C LEU A 91 0.82 4.15 19.02
N LEU A 92 0.42 3.95 17.77
CA LEU A 92 0.42 5.00 16.76
C LEU A 92 -0.98 5.58 16.62
N ASN A 93 -1.05 6.89 16.62
CA ASN A 93 -2.30 7.65 16.43
C ASN A 93 -2.31 8.34 15.06
N PRO A 94 -3.48 8.76 14.56
CA PRO A 94 -3.58 9.50 13.30
C PRO A 94 -2.61 10.70 13.25
N GLY A 95 -1.97 10.90 12.10
CA GLY A 95 -0.92 11.87 11.91
C GLY A 95 0.50 11.34 12.15
N THR A 96 0.64 10.13 12.65
CA THR A 96 1.96 9.49 12.78
C THR A 96 2.51 9.13 11.42
N TRP A 97 3.67 9.67 11.08
CA TRP A 97 4.44 9.28 9.90
C TRP A 97 5.64 8.44 10.31
N GLY A 98 5.98 7.43 9.53
CA GLY A 98 7.12 6.58 9.77
C GLY A 98 7.81 6.15 8.49
N TYR A 99 9.09 5.85 8.59
CA TYR A 99 9.92 5.31 7.51
C TYR A 99 10.58 4.02 7.98
N ILE A 100 10.56 3.02 7.10
CA ILE A 100 11.25 1.74 7.30
C ILE A 100 12.27 1.58 6.19
N SER A 101 13.53 1.44 6.56
CA SER A 101 14.63 1.33 5.60
C SER A 101 14.60 0.01 4.83
N ALA A 102 15.27 0.01 3.68
CA ALA A 102 15.40 -1.16 2.83
C ALA A 102 15.97 -2.37 3.59
N ASN A 103 15.41 -3.54 3.27
CA ASN A 103 15.78 -4.84 3.87
C ASN A 103 15.58 -4.95 5.38
N SER A 104 14.89 -3.99 6.00
CA SER A 104 14.52 -4.10 7.40
C SER A 104 13.38 -5.10 7.57
N LYS A 105 13.56 -6.00 8.53
CA LYS A 105 12.51 -6.91 8.98
C LYS A 105 11.67 -6.20 10.03
N VAL A 106 10.37 -6.17 9.83
CA VAL A 106 9.42 -5.60 10.77
C VAL A 106 8.55 -6.70 11.34
N ALA A 107 8.50 -6.80 12.65
CA ALA A 107 7.55 -7.64 13.36
C ALA A 107 6.16 -7.02 13.27
N GLY A 108 5.12 -7.85 13.42
CA GLY A 108 3.76 -7.53 13.09
C GLY A 108 3.21 -6.17 13.52
N ILE A 109 2.35 -5.65 12.69
CA ILE A 109 1.55 -4.45 12.93
C ILE A 109 0.14 -4.92 13.29
N HIS A 110 -0.40 -4.45 14.41
CA HIS A 110 -1.73 -4.84 14.87
C HIS A 110 -2.69 -3.65 14.88
N ALA A 111 -3.82 -3.78 14.22
CA ALA A 111 -4.88 -2.77 14.22
C ALA A 111 -5.75 -2.92 15.48
N GLU A 112 -5.60 -2.01 16.43
CA GLU A 112 -6.45 -1.98 17.64
C GLU A 112 -7.90 -1.62 17.29
N THR A 113 -8.07 -0.73 16.31
CA THR A 113 -9.35 -0.38 15.71
C THR A 113 -9.21 -0.45 14.20
N GLU A 114 -10.30 -0.40 13.45
CA GLU A 114 -10.22 -0.23 12.00
C GLU A 114 -9.31 0.97 11.68
N SER A 115 -8.32 0.77 10.85
CA SER A 115 -7.27 1.76 10.60
C SER A 115 -7.01 1.91 9.12
N GLU A 116 -6.71 3.13 8.70
CA GLU A 116 -6.31 3.45 7.34
C GLU A 116 -4.92 4.09 7.34
N LEU A 117 -4.05 3.61 6.46
CA LEU A 117 -2.67 4.07 6.29
C LEU A 117 -2.41 4.44 4.84
N LEU A 118 -1.86 5.61 4.60
CA LEU A 118 -1.24 5.94 3.32
C LEU A 118 0.17 5.38 3.31
N VAL A 119 0.48 4.51 2.35
CA VAL A 119 1.77 3.82 2.29
C VAL A 119 2.39 3.95 0.91
N ASN A 120 3.66 4.33 0.88
CA ASN A 120 4.50 4.25 -0.30
C ASN A 120 5.51 3.11 -0.11
N PHE A 121 5.39 2.07 -0.91
CA PHE A 121 6.38 1.02 -1.02
C PHE A 121 7.34 1.35 -2.15
N TYR A 122 8.63 1.38 -1.84
CA TYR A 122 9.67 1.67 -2.84
C TYR A 122 10.10 0.43 -3.62
N GLY A 123 9.61 -0.74 -3.23
CA GLY A 123 9.82 -2.01 -3.90
C GLY A 123 8.91 -3.09 -3.33
N ALA A 124 9.24 -4.35 -3.63
CA ALA A 124 8.47 -5.50 -3.20
C ALA A 124 8.47 -5.68 -1.67
N VAL A 125 7.42 -6.33 -1.19
CA VAL A 125 7.25 -6.73 0.22
C VAL A 125 7.27 -8.25 0.29
N ALA A 126 8.14 -8.80 1.12
CA ALA A 126 8.18 -10.23 1.41
C ALA A 126 7.53 -10.48 2.77
N PHE A 127 6.34 -11.08 2.77
CA PHE A 127 5.68 -11.52 4.00
C PHE A 127 6.32 -12.83 4.48
N LEU A 128 6.46 -12.95 5.80
CA LEU A 128 7.08 -14.10 6.44
C LEU A 128 6.04 -14.94 7.18
N ASP A 129 6.24 -16.24 7.18
CA ASP A 129 5.47 -17.17 7.99
C ASP A 129 5.98 -17.20 9.45
N ARG A 130 5.39 -18.07 10.26
CA ARG A 130 5.77 -18.24 11.67
C ARG A 130 7.19 -18.77 11.87
N GLN A 131 7.76 -19.42 10.87
CA GLN A 131 9.14 -19.90 10.85
C GLN A 131 10.13 -18.85 10.30
N HIS A 132 9.65 -17.66 10.01
CA HIS A 132 10.41 -16.57 9.37
C HIS A 132 10.90 -16.88 7.95
N ALA A 133 10.27 -17.83 7.27
CA ALA A 133 10.46 -18.07 5.84
C ALA A 133 9.51 -17.19 5.02
N VAL A 134 9.92 -16.86 3.80
CA VAL A 134 9.06 -16.08 2.88
C VAL A 134 7.83 -16.92 2.51
N SER A 135 6.65 -16.41 2.83
CA SER A 135 5.36 -17.02 2.47
C SER A 135 4.78 -16.47 1.19
N THR A 136 4.88 -15.17 0.99
CA THR A 136 4.31 -14.46 -0.15
C THR A 136 5.13 -13.22 -0.44
N ILE A 137 5.34 -12.95 -1.73
CA ILE A 137 5.96 -11.69 -2.18
C ILE A 137 4.89 -10.87 -2.91
N LEU A 138 4.71 -9.63 -2.47
CA LEU A 138 3.82 -8.67 -3.10
C LEU A 138 4.65 -7.67 -3.89
N THR A 139 4.39 -7.59 -5.20
CA THR A 139 5.13 -6.71 -6.12
C THR A 139 4.22 -5.64 -6.72
N SER A 140 4.82 -4.62 -7.34
CA SER A 140 4.07 -3.62 -8.11
C SER A 140 3.24 -4.26 -9.23
N LEU A 141 3.72 -5.33 -9.85
CA LEU A 141 2.99 -6.04 -10.91
C LEU A 141 1.75 -6.75 -10.37
N ASP A 142 1.82 -7.32 -9.17
CA ASP A 142 0.65 -7.90 -8.49
C ASP A 142 -0.41 -6.82 -8.20
N ILE A 143 0.03 -5.67 -7.74
CA ILE A 143 -0.84 -4.52 -7.47
C ILE A 143 -1.49 -4.01 -8.77
N MET A 144 -0.71 -3.87 -9.84
CA MET A 144 -1.23 -3.47 -11.16
C MET A 144 -2.29 -4.44 -11.65
N ARG A 145 -2.02 -5.75 -11.59
CA ARG A 145 -2.96 -6.79 -12.03
C ARG A 145 -4.26 -6.72 -11.23
N LYS A 146 -4.18 -6.65 -9.91
CA LYS A 146 -5.38 -6.54 -9.06
C LYS A 146 -6.19 -5.27 -9.36
N ALA A 147 -5.53 -4.14 -9.56
CA ALA A 147 -6.18 -2.90 -9.93
C ALA A 147 -6.93 -3.03 -11.26
N LEU A 148 -6.28 -3.59 -12.28
CA LEU A 148 -6.89 -3.80 -13.60
C LEU A 148 -8.08 -4.77 -13.54
N GLU A 149 -7.98 -5.85 -12.77
CA GLU A 149 -9.08 -6.81 -12.56
C GLU A 149 -10.32 -6.15 -11.92
N HIS A 150 -10.13 -5.08 -11.16
CA HIS A 150 -11.21 -4.31 -10.52
C HIS A 150 -11.58 -3.02 -11.26
N GLY A 151 -11.11 -2.87 -12.49
CA GLY A 151 -11.46 -1.72 -13.34
C GLY A 151 -10.80 -0.40 -12.93
N VAL A 152 -9.74 -0.46 -12.14
CA VAL A 152 -9.01 0.74 -11.68
C VAL A 152 -8.00 1.17 -12.74
N ALA A 153 -8.13 2.40 -13.21
CA ALA A 153 -7.09 3.06 -14.01
C ALA A 153 -6.06 3.67 -13.05
N LEU A 154 -4.83 3.16 -13.12
CA LEU A 154 -3.73 3.67 -12.31
C LEU A 154 -3.25 5.02 -12.84
N VAL A 155 -2.75 5.86 -11.94
CA VAL A 155 -2.03 7.07 -12.34
C VAL A 155 -0.86 6.65 -13.23
N PRO A 156 -0.73 7.22 -14.45
CA PRO A 156 0.30 6.81 -15.40
C PRO A 156 1.70 6.92 -14.80
N SER A 157 2.51 5.89 -14.98
CA SER A 157 3.94 6.01 -14.78
C SER A 157 4.57 6.73 -15.99
N THR A 158 5.76 7.26 -15.84
CA THR A 158 6.48 7.97 -16.89
C THR A 158 6.73 7.12 -18.15
N LEU A 159 6.61 5.79 -18.04
CA LEU A 159 6.74 4.87 -19.17
C LEU A 159 5.40 4.46 -19.79
N ALA A 160 4.29 4.88 -19.26
CA ALA A 160 2.96 4.55 -19.80
C ALA A 160 2.68 5.17 -21.18
N GLY A 161 3.66 5.61 -21.89
CA GLY A 161 3.56 6.18 -23.23
C GLY A 161 4.67 5.76 -24.18
N CYS A 162 5.43 4.75 -23.80
CA CYS A 162 6.40 4.14 -24.72
C CYS A 162 5.78 3.04 -25.54
#